data_939347423ee3cc8ec33d54c60ba3b23e
#
_entry.id   939347423ee3cc8ec33d54c60ba3b23e
#
_cell.length_a   1.000
_cell.length_b   1.000
_cell.length_c   1.000
_cell.angle_alpha   90.00
_cell.angle_beta   90.00
_cell.angle_gamma   90.00
#
_symmetry.space_group_name_H-M   'P 1'
#
loop_
_entity.id
_entity.type
_entity.pdbx_description
1 polymer ?
#
loop_
_entity_poly.entity_id
_entity_poly.type
_entity_poly.pdbx_seq_one_letter_code
_entity_poly.pdbx_strand_id
1 'polypeptide(L)'
;MKRSNIDAMICRQEKITDITRETINKIQLDKLNAVLKREKERQGFYRDLPERLESLDDLKTLPFTTESDLAQKGGRMLLCSQGEIQRIISEQTSGTTGAGKRVFYTEGDCEHTIELFMAGLGEFIYPGSRTMVAMPFSGPSGLGELIADAIRRIGAHPLLTGNNKTYGELKTILEEERPDTYVGMPTALLSMLRMCGKGSIKRALISGDACPETVMKAIEKILGTPLWPHYGSREMGLGGAICCQAHEGMHMRENHCITEI
;
A
#
# COMPACT_ATOMS: atom_id res chain seq x y z
N MET A 1 3.53 -0.79 -25.75
CA MET A 1 3.38 -0.01 -24.52
C MET A 1 4.47 -0.46 -23.54
N LYS A 2 5.13 0.44 -22.83
CA LYS A 2 6.15 0.04 -21.85
C LYS A 2 5.44 -0.62 -20.67
N ARG A 3 5.90 -1.80 -20.24
CA ARG A 3 5.34 -2.49 -19.06
C ARG A 3 5.54 -1.62 -17.82
N SER A 4 4.54 -1.55 -16.93
CA SER A 4 4.70 -0.85 -15.65
C SER A 4 5.71 -1.57 -14.75
N ASN A 5 6.30 -0.84 -13.83
CA ASN A 5 7.23 -1.45 -12.86
C ASN A 5 6.49 -2.44 -11.94
N ILE A 6 5.19 -2.26 -11.68
CA ILE A 6 4.39 -3.20 -10.88
C ILE A 6 4.21 -4.50 -11.64
N ASP A 7 3.86 -4.45 -12.93
CA ASP A 7 3.77 -5.65 -13.75
C ASP A 7 5.12 -6.38 -13.84
N ALA A 8 6.20 -5.62 -13.97
CA ALA A 8 7.55 -6.19 -13.96
C ALA A 8 7.90 -6.84 -12.60
N MET A 9 7.45 -6.27 -11.50
CA MET A 9 7.58 -6.86 -10.16
C MET A 9 6.81 -8.17 -10.06
N ILE A 10 5.55 -8.21 -10.48
CA ILE A 10 4.71 -9.42 -10.50
C ILE A 10 5.39 -10.51 -11.33
N CYS A 11 5.86 -10.18 -12.53
CA CYS A 11 6.58 -11.15 -13.37
C CYS A 11 7.81 -11.76 -12.67
N ARG A 12 8.58 -10.95 -11.95
CA ARG A 12 9.75 -11.46 -11.19
C ARG A 12 9.35 -12.36 -10.04
N GLN A 13 8.34 -11.94 -9.25
CA GLN A 13 7.88 -12.69 -8.08
C GLN A 13 7.30 -14.05 -8.49
N GLU A 14 6.50 -14.07 -9.54
CA GLU A 14 5.82 -15.29 -10.01
C GLU A 14 6.64 -16.09 -11.05
N LYS A 15 7.83 -15.61 -11.44
CA LYS A 15 8.72 -16.22 -12.44
C LYS A 15 8.03 -16.45 -13.79
N ILE A 16 7.21 -15.49 -14.21
CA ILE A 16 6.52 -15.50 -15.51
C ILE A 16 7.08 -14.44 -16.43
N THR A 17 6.94 -14.65 -17.72
CA THR A 17 7.44 -13.74 -18.76
C THR A 17 6.41 -12.67 -19.15
N ASP A 18 5.13 -12.99 -19.00
CA ASP A 18 4.06 -12.09 -19.40
C ASP A 18 2.84 -12.21 -18.49
N ILE A 19 2.10 -11.10 -18.38
CA ILE A 19 0.86 -10.99 -17.60
C ILE A 19 -0.32 -11.08 -18.56
N THR A 20 -0.97 -12.24 -18.56
CA THR A 20 -2.27 -12.43 -19.20
C THR A 20 -3.32 -12.65 -18.11
N ARG A 21 -4.60 -12.41 -18.44
CA ARG A 21 -5.68 -12.69 -17.50
C ARG A 21 -5.70 -14.17 -17.08
N GLU A 22 -5.45 -15.07 -18.01
CA GLU A 22 -5.36 -16.52 -17.71
C GLU A 22 -4.24 -16.83 -16.72
N THR A 23 -3.05 -16.28 -16.94
CA THR A 23 -1.89 -16.51 -16.07
C THR A 23 -2.17 -15.96 -14.66
N ILE A 24 -2.71 -14.75 -14.54
CA ILE A 24 -3.05 -14.16 -13.24
C ILE A 24 -4.14 -14.95 -12.53
N ASN A 25 -5.21 -15.32 -13.21
CA ASN A 25 -6.29 -16.13 -12.62
C ASN A 25 -5.77 -17.45 -12.08
N LYS A 26 -4.85 -18.11 -12.82
CA LYS A 26 -4.22 -19.34 -12.34
C LYS A 26 -3.40 -19.10 -11.07
N ILE A 27 -2.54 -18.08 -11.05
CA ILE A 27 -1.73 -17.73 -9.87
C ILE A 27 -2.62 -17.44 -8.66
N GLN A 28 -3.68 -16.66 -8.86
CA GLN A 28 -4.64 -16.32 -7.80
C GLN A 28 -5.33 -17.57 -7.25
N LEU A 29 -5.83 -18.44 -8.12
CA LEU A 29 -6.51 -19.68 -7.73
C LEU A 29 -5.56 -20.63 -6.99
N ASP A 30 -4.33 -20.81 -7.50
CA ASP A 30 -3.33 -21.69 -6.88
C ASP A 30 -2.97 -21.18 -5.46
N LYS A 31 -2.74 -19.89 -5.29
CA LYS A 31 -2.44 -19.28 -3.98
C LYS A 31 -3.63 -19.35 -3.03
N LEU A 32 -4.83 -19.09 -3.51
CA LEU A 32 -6.05 -19.18 -2.70
C LEU A 32 -6.25 -20.62 -2.21
N ASN A 33 -6.10 -21.61 -3.08
CA ASN A 33 -6.20 -23.02 -2.72
C ASN A 33 -5.13 -23.43 -1.71
N ALA A 34 -3.92 -22.88 -1.81
CA ALA A 34 -2.88 -23.12 -0.82
C ALA A 34 -3.25 -22.54 0.57
N VAL A 35 -3.91 -21.36 0.61
CA VAL A 35 -4.42 -20.77 1.86
C VAL A 35 -5.56 -21.62 2.43
N LEU A 36 -6.55 -22.02 1.63
CA LEU A 36 -7.67 -22.86 2.08
C LEU A 36 -7.19 -24.19 2.66
N LYS A 37 -6.23 -24.84 2.00
CA LYS A 37 -5.59 -26.06 2.51
C LYS A 37 -4.93 -25.83 3.87
N ARG A 38 -4.18 -24.73 4.02
CA ARG A 38 -3.52 -24.36 5.28
C ARG A 38 -4.51 -24.05 6.40
N GLU A 39 -5.65 -23.44 6.07
CA GLU A 39 -6.77 -23.21 7.02
C GLU A 39 -7.30 -24.54 7.58
N LYS A 40 -7.50 -25.53 6.71
CA LYS A 40 -7.91 -26.89 7.11
C LYS A 40 -6.89 -27.56 8.03
N GLU A 41 -5.63 -27.58 7.60
CA GLU A 41 -4.53 -28.24 8.32
C GLU A 41 -4.30 -27.62 9.72
N ARG A 42 -4.40 -26.30 9.84
CA ARG A 42 -4.18 -25.56 11.10
C ARG A 42 -5.46 -25.35 11.92
N GLN A 43 -6.60 -25.85 11.48
CA GLN A 43 -7.90 -25.61 12.11
C GLN A 43 -8.16 -24.11 12.34
N GLY A 44 -7.82 -23.30 11.32
CA GLY A 44 -7.95 -21.85 11.31
C GLY A 44 -9.39 -21.36 11.39
N PHE A 45 -9.56 -20.06 11.25
CA PHE A 45 -10.88 -19.42 11.30
C PHE A 45 -11.81 -19.87 10.17
N TYR A 46 -11.23 -20.07 8.99
CA TYR A 46 -11.95 -20.47 7.76
C TYR A 46 -11.93 -21.99 7.49
N ARG A 47 -11.62 -22.81 8.48
CA ARG A 47 -11.53 -24.28 8.34
C ARG A 47 -12.80 -24.95 7.80
N ASP A 48 -13.96 -24.30 7.95
CA ASP A 48 -15.25 -24.82 7.49
C ASP A 48 -15.54 -24.49 6.01
N LEU A 49 -14.69 -23.67 5.37
CA LEU A 49 -14.74 -23.43 3.94
C LEU A 49 -14.28 -24.66 3.15
N PRO A 50 -14.61 -24.74 1.84
CA PRO A 50 -14.07 -25.77 0.96
C PRO A 50 -12.53 -25.80 1.03
N GLU A 51 -11.96 -27.00 1.00
CA GLU A 51 -10.49 -27.15 0.98
C GLU A 51 -9.87 -26.68 -0.34
N ARG A 52 -10.70 -26.67 -1.40
CA ARG A 52 -10.30 -26.27 -2.74
C ARG A 52 -11.47 -25.67 -3.49
N LEU A 53 -11.17 -24.67 -4.32
CA LEU A 53 -12.06 -24.12 -5.34
C LEU A 53 -11.57 -24.55 -6.72
N GLU A 54 -12.49 -24.80 -7.63
CA GLU A 54 -12.18 -25.19 -9.01
C GLU A 54 -11.94 -23.96 -9.91
N SER A 55 -12.54 -22.84 -9.53
CA SER A 55 -12.42 -21.57 -10.26
C SER A 55 -12.48 -20.37 -9.31
N LEU A 56 -12.08 -19.18 -9.78
CA LEU A 56 -12.26 -17.94 -9.02
C LEU A 56 -13.72 -17.53 -8.91
N ASP A 57 -14.59 -18.00 -9.81
CA ASP A 57 -16.04 -17.74 -9.72
C ASP A 57 -16.68 -18.37 -8.49
N ASP A 58 -16.06 -19.42 -7.95
CA ASP A 58 -16.54 -20.09 -6.73
C ASP A 58 -16.42 -19.18 -5.48
N LEU A 59 -15.59 -18.13 -5.54
CA LEU A 59 -15.51 -17.13 -4.46
C LEU A 59 -16.88 -16.53 -4.11
N LYS A 60 -17.74 -16.36 -5.11
CA LYS A 60 -19.11 -15.84 -4.94
C LYS A 60 -19.98 -16.69 -4.00
N THR A 61 -19.60 -17.94 -3.77
CA THR A 61 -20.30 -18.87 -2.88
C THR A 61 -19.80 -18.80 -1.44
N LEU A 62 -18.67 -18.13 -1.20
CA LEU A 62 -18.07 -18.05 0.12
C LEU A 62 -18.65 -16.88 0.93
N PRO A 63 -18.73 -17.03 2.26
CA PRO A 63 -19.20 -15.94 3.11
C PRO A 63 -18.18 -14.79 3.16
N PHE A 64 -18.67 -13.56 3.26
CA PHE A 64 -17.82 -12.39 3.50
C PHE A 64 -17.28 -12.37 4.93
N THR A 65 -16.06 -11.91 5.08
CA THR A 65 -15.48 -11.51 6.37
C THR A 65 -15.83 -10.05 6.63
N THR A 66 -16.50 -9.80 7.73
CA THR A 66 -16.92 -8.45 8.10
C THR A 66 -15.90 -7.74 8.99
N GLU A 67 -16.00 -6.43 9.11
CA GLU A 67 -15.22 -5.66 10.06
C GLU A 67 -15.46 -6.14 11.51
N SER A 68 -16.68 -6.53 11.84
CA SER A 68 -17.02 -7.12 13.13
C SER A 68 -16.29 -8.44 13.38
N ASP A 69 -16.15 -9.28 12.36
CA ASP A 69 -15.38 -10.53 12.48
C ASP A 69 -13.90 -10.25 12.76
N LEU A 70 -13.31 -9.27 12.05
CA LEU A 70 -11.93 -8.84 12.29
C LEU A 70 -11.73 -8.28 13.70
N ALA A 71 -12.66 -7.46 14.19
CA ALA A 71 -12.57 -6.88 15.53
C ALA A 71 -12.68 -7.95 16.64
N GLN A 72 -13.61 -8.91 16.48
CA GLN A 72 -13.91 -9.90 17.50
C GLN A 72 -13.02 -11.15 17.41
N LYS A 73 -12.62 -11.56 16.20
CA LYS A 73 -12.01 -12.87 15.92
C LYS A 73 -10.66 -12.77 15.18
N GLY A 74 -10.16 -11.55 14.91
CA GLY A 74 -8.94 -11.34 14.12
C GLY A 74 -7.73 -12.16 14.59
N GLY A 75 -7.56 -12.33 15.89
CA GLY A 75 -6.50 -13.19 16.44
C GLY A 75 -6.64 -14.69 16.09
N ARG A 76 -7.84 -15.15 15.73
CA ARG A 76 -8.11 -16.55 15.30
C ARG A 76 -7.89 -16.74 13.79
N MET A 77 -7.74 -15.64 13.05
CA MET A 77 -7.49 -15.66 11.59
C MET A 77 -6.01 -15.82 11.26
N LEU A 78 -5.14 -15.87 12.27
CA LEU A 78 -3.70 -16.03 12.07
C LEU A 78 -3.35 -17.44 11.63
N LEU A 79 -2.70 -17.55 10.48
CA LEU A 79 -2.12 -18.82 9.96
C LEU A 79 -0.60 -18.94 10.19
N CYS A 80 -0.02 -17.99 10.89
CA CYS A 80 1.38 -18.01 11.31
C CYS A 80 1.51 -18.17 12.84
N SER A 81 2.69 -18.49 13.33
CA SER A 81 2.97 -18.47 14.75
C SER A 81 3.09 -17.03 15.28
N GLN A 82 2.88 -16.84 16.56
CA GLN A 82 3.04 -15.51 17.18
C GLN A 82 4.48 -14.99 17.05
N GLY A 83 5.48 -15.87 17.02
CA GLY A 83 6.88 -15.50 16.85
C GLY A 83 7.24 -14.97 15.45
N GLU A 84 6.39 -15.23 14.45
CA GLU A 84 6.56 -14.70 13.08
C GLU A 84 5.94 -13.30 12.91
N ILE A 85 5.17 -12.83 13.91
CA ILE A 85 4.52 -11.52 13.84
C ILE A 85 5.53 -10.44 14.15
N GLN A 86 5.84 -9.63 13.16
CA GLN A 86 6.74 -8.48 13.29
C GLN A 86 6.01 -7.21 13.75
N ARG A 87 4.75 -7.07 13.34
CA ARG A 87 3.98 -5.86 13.61
C ARG A 87 2.51 -6.17 13.83
N ILE A 88 1.92 -5.43 14.77
CA ILE A 88 0.47 -5.41 15.01
C ILE A 88 -0.01 -3.96 14.87
N ILE A 89 -0.99 -3.74 14.01
CA ILE A 89 -1.72 -2.48 13.95
C ILE A 89 -3.06 -2.68 14.64
N SER A 90 -3.29 -1.92 15.72
CA SER A 90 -4.57 -1.88 16.42
C SER A 90 -5.29 -0.57 16.08
N GLU A 91 -6.53 -0.67 15.65
CA GLU A 91 -7.40 0.47 15.39
C GLU A 91 -8.53 0.51 16.41
N GLN A 92 -8.64 1.63 17.12
CA GLN A 92 -9.91 1.97 17.76
C GLN A 92 -10.72 2.74 16.73
N THR A 93 -11.89 2.23 16.34
CA THR A 93 -12.84 2.98 15.53
C THR A 93 -13.37 4.12 16.38
N SER A 94 -13.20 5.36 15.92
CA SER A 94 -13.74 6.55 16.58
C SER A 94 -15.27 6.40 16.69
N GLY A 95 -15.78 6.20 17.90
CA GLY A 95 -17.21 6.19 18.20
C GLY A 95 -17.82 4.85 18.58
N THR A 96 -17.09 3.75 18.64
CA THR A 96 -17.59 2.47 19.13
C THR A 96 -16.83 2.03 20.38
N THR A 97 -17.58 1.61 21.40
CA THR A 97 -17.06 1.00 22.65
C THR A 97 -16.56 -0.44 22.45
N GLY A 98 -16.34 -0.87 21.21
CA GLY A 98 -15.89 -2.21 20.84
C GLY A 98 -14.38 -2.37 20.85
N ALA A 99 -13.92 -3.63 20.92
CA ALA A 99 -12.50 -3.98 20.74
C ALA A 99 -12.04 -3.53 19.34
N GLY A 100 -10.96 -2.76 19.26
CA GLY A 100 -10.42 -2.27 17.99
C GLY A 100 -9.97 -3.42 17.08
N LYS A 101 -10.15 -3.26 15.79
CA LYS A 101 -9.65 -4.15 14.75
C LYS A 101 -8.12 -4.28 14.85
N ARG A 102 -7.62 -5.51 14.79
CA ARG A 102 -6.17 -5.79 14.76
C ARG A 102 -5.79 -6.44 13.45
N VAL A 103 -4.75 -5.91 12.83
CA VAL A 103 -4.12 -6.49 11.64
C VAL A 103 -2.68 -6.80 11.97
N PHE A 104 -2.22 -7.97 11.56
CA PHE A 104 -0.92 -8.53 11.91
C PHE A 104 -0.09 -8.68 10.64
N TYR A 105 1.20 -8.39 10.75
CA TYR A 105 2.14 -8.48 9.64
C TYR A 105 3.34 -9.31 10.04
N THR A 106 3.74 -10.21 9.17
CA THR A 106 5.02 -10.90 9.22
C THR A 106 6.11 -10.04 8.55
N GLU A 107 7.36 -10.45 8.67
CA GLU A 107 8.46 -9.85 7.91
C GLU A 107 8.21 -9.93 6.40
N GLY A 108 7.66 -11.05 5.91
CA GLY A 108 7.30 -11.22 4.50
C GLY A 108 6.23 -10.23 4.04
N ASP A 109 5.23 -9.92 4.87
CA ASP A 109 4.21 -8.92 4.53
C ASP A 109 4.81 -7.51 4.42
N CYS A 110 5.74 -7.19 5.33
CA CYS A 110 6.46 -5.91 5.28
C CYS A 110 7.34 -5.83 4.02
N GLU A 111 8.07 -6.90 3.68
CA GLU A 111 8.90 -6.95 2.47
C GLU A 111 8.05 -6.79 1.20
N HIS A 112 6.93 -7.46 1.11
CA HIS A 112 6.00 -7.30 -0.03
C HIS A 112 5.48 -5.87 -0.15
N THR A 113 5.29 -5.17 0.96
CA THR A 113 4.91 -3.75 0.97
C THR A 113 6.06 -2.89 0.42
N ILE A 114 7.29 -3.13 0.86
CA ILE A 114 8.47 -2.42 0.38
C ILE A 114 8.64 -2.63 -1.13
N GLU A 115 8.52 -3.86 -1.62
CA GLU A 115 8.65 -4.17 -3.05
C GLU A 115 7.58 -3.46 -3.91
N LEU A 116 6.33 -3.38 -3.43
CA LEU A 116 5.28 -2.64 -4.12
C LEU A 116 5.61 -1.15 -4.22
N PHE A 117 6.05 -0.55 -3.10
CA PHE A 117 6.44 0.86 -3.11
C PHE A 117 7.71 1.11 -3.92
N MET A 118 8.67 0.17 -3.94
CA MET A 118 9.82 0.25 -4.85
C MET A 118 9.39 0.29 -6.32
N ALA A 119 8.47 -0.58 -6.71
CA ALA A 119 7.95 -0.64 -8.07
C ALA A 119 7.19 0.64 -8.43
N GLY A 120 6.23 1.05 -7.60
CA GLY A 120 5.40 2.22 -7.87
C GLY A 120 6.16 3.54 -7.81
N LEU A 121 7.00 3.75 -6.79
CA LEU A 121 7.82 4.94 -6.67
C LEU A 121 8.90 5.01 -7.76
N GLY A 122 9.42 3.86 -8.19
CA GLY A 122 10.38 3.77 -9.29
C GLY A 122 9.83 4.20 -10.65
N GLU A 123 8.52 4.48 -10.76
CA GLU A 123 7.95 5.12 -11.95
C GLU A 123 8.40 6.59 -12.10
N PHE A 124 8.73 7.27 -10.99
CA PHE A 124 9.02 8.70 -10.99
C PHE A 124 10.13 9.16 -10.02
N ILE A 125 10.63 8.27 -9.15
CA ILE A 125 11.80 8.49 -8.30
C ILE A 125 13.01 7.80 -8.96
N TYR A 126 14.19 8.40 -8.85
CA TYR A 126 15.44 7.89 -9.39
C TYR A 126 16.58 8.05 -8.36
N PRO A 127 17.69 7.34 -8.52
CA PRO A 127 18.83 7.48 -7.62
C PRO A 127 19.26 8.93 -7.43
N GLY A 128 19.47 9.32 -6.17
CA GLY A 128 19.81 10.69 -5.79
C GLY A 128 18.61 11.63 -5.56
N SER A 129 17.37 11.26 -5.92
CA SER A 129 16.16 12.02 -5.58
C SER A 129 16.02 12.21 -4.07
N ARG A 130 15.43 13.32 -3.64
CA ARG A 130 15.13 13.62 -2.23
C ARG A 130 13.62 13.61 -2.06
N THR A 131 13.10 12.66 -1.29
CA THR A 131 11.66 12.44 -1.15
C THR A 131 11.19 12.77 0.26
N MET A 132 10.31 13.76 0.39
CA MET A 132 9.61 14.05 1.64
C MET A 132 8.57 12.96 1.90
N VAL A 133 8.71 12.21 3.00
CA VAL A 133 7.75 11.19 3.44
C VAL A 133 6.93 11.75 4.58
N ALA A 134 5.72 12.23 4.25
CA ALA A 134 4.77 12.84 5.18
C ALA A 134 3.67 11.84 5.57
N MET A 135 4.08 10.62 5.93
CA MET A 135 3.21 9.55 6.40
C MET A 135 3.45 9.31 7.89
N PRO A 136 2.46 8.78 8.63
CA PRO A 136 2.65 8.46 10.04
C PRO A 136 3.80 7.48 10.26
N PHE A 137 4.68 7.80 11.20
CA PHE A 137 5.68 6.88 11.72
C PHE A 137 5.14 6.29 13.03
N SER A 138 4.86 5.01 13.03
CA SER A 138 4.28 4.29 14.17
C SER A 138 5.23 3.18 14.68
N GLY A 139 6.53 3.48 14.70
CA GLY A 139 7.59 2.55 15.10
C GLY A 139 8.13 1.72 13.93
N PRO A 140 9.03 0.76 14.22
CA PRO A 140 9.61 -0.14 13.22
C PRO A 140 8.53 -0.81 12.38
N SER A 141 8.76 -0.93 11.08
CA SER A 141 7.79 -1.46 10.10
C SER A 141 6.50 -0.63 9.96
N GLY A 142 6.48 0.64 10.39
CA GLY A 142 5.44 1.60 10.08
C GLY A 142 5.36 1.91 8.58
N LEU A 143 4.18 2.32 8.08
CA LEU A 143 4.04 2.62 6.65
C LEU A 143 5.09 3.63 6.16
N GLY A 144 5.33 4.68 6.94
CA GLY A 144 6.36 5.66 6.62
C GLY A 144 7.77 5.06 6.57
N GLU A 145 8.11 4.13 7.46
CA GLU A 145 9.40 3.43 7.45
C GLU A 145 9.52 2.47 6.27
N LEU A 146 8.47 1.70 5.95
CA LEU A 146 8.46 0.79 4.80
C LEU A 146 8.60 1.56 3.47
N ILE A 147 7.94 2.72 3.36
CA ILE A 147 8.10 3.62 2.22
C ILE A 147 9.53 4.18 2.16
N ALA A 148 10.09 4.56 3.30
CA ALA A 148 11.46 5.05 3.36
C ALA A 148 12.49 3.98 2.95
N ASP A 149 12.27 2.73 3.34
CA ASP A 149 13.11 1.61 2.92
C ASP A 149 13.01 1.35 1.42
N ALA A 150 11.81 1.45 0.84
CA ALA A 150 11.62 1.38 -0.60
C ALA A 150 12.41 2.48 -1.32
N ILE A 151 12.35 3.72 -0.82
CA ILE A 151 13.09 4.86 -1.37
C ILE A 151 14.60 4.64 -1.29
N ARG A 152 15.13 4.17 -0.15
CA ARG A 152 16.56 3.84 0.00
C ARG A 152 17.01 2.76 -0.98
N ARG A 153 16.19 1.72 -1.19
CA ARG A 153 16.49 0.64 -2.14
C ARG A 153 16.47 1.09 -3.60
N ILE A 154 15.73 2.14 -3.93
CA ILE A 154 15.80 2.80 -5.25
C ILE A 154 17.12 3.60 -5.41
N GLY A 155 17.84 3.85 -4.31
CA GLY A 155 19.04 4.72 -4.29
C GLY A 155 18.71 6.20 -4.08
N ALA A 156 17.51 6.51 -3.61
CA ALA A 156 17.05 7.86 -3.29
C ALA A 156 17.13 8.15 -1.78
N HIS A 157 16.93 9.40 -1.39
CA HIS A 157 17.06 9.86 -0.01
C HIS A 157 15.69 10.20 0.59
N PRO A 158 15.16 9.39 1.54
CA PRO A 158 13.93 9.72 2.24
C PRO A 158 14.17 10.79 3.31
N LEU A 159 13.33 11.81 3.32
CA LEU A 159 13.22 12.82 4.37
C LEU A 159 11.99 12.50 5.21
N LEU A 160 12.20 11.94 6.40
CA LEU A 160 11.13 11.45 7.26
C LEU A 160 10.51 12.61 8.05
N THR A 161 9.47 13.21 7.51
CA THR A 161 8.82 14.37 8.15
C THR A 161 7.63 14.00 9.05
N GLY A 162 7.03 12.85 8.80
CA GLY A 162 5.75 12.52 9.45
C GLY A 162 4.61 13.42 8.98
N ASN A 163 3.48 13.34 9.69
CA ASN A 163 2.26 14.08 9.36
C ASN A 163 1.86 15.13 10.40
N ASN A 164 2.73 15.45 11.36
CA ASN A 164 2.43 16.34 12.49
C ASN A 164 3.30 17.61 12.53
N LYS A 165 3.96 17.95 11.42
CA LYS A 165 4.79 19.14 11.32
C LYS A 165 3.94 20.40 11.16
N THR A 166 4.37 21.49 11.79
CA THR A 166 3.83 22.84 11.57
C THR A 166 4.21 23.36 10.19
N TYR A 167 3.48 24.34 9.67
CA TYR A 167 3.82 24.96 8.38
C TYR A 167 5.18 25.68 8.40
N GLY A 168 5.60 26.21 9.55
CA GLY A 168 6.94 26.80 9.72
C GLY A 168 8.04 25.75 9.52
N GLU A 169 7.94 24.59 10.20
CA GLU A 169 8.88 23.49 10.02
C GLU A 169 8.88 22.94 8.59
N LEU A 170 7.68 22.79 7.97
CA LEU A 170 7.57 22.33 6.59
C LEU A 170 8.26 23.30 5.63
N LYS A 171 8.11 24.62 5.84
CA LYS A 171 8.77 25.65 5.03
C LYS A 171 10.29 25.54 5.16
N THR A 172 10.82 25.43 6.36
CA THR A 172 12.24 25.23 6.62
C THR A 172 12.76 23.98 5.88
N ILE A 173 12.04 22.85 5.97
CA ILE A 173 12.43 21.62 5.27
C ILE A 173 12.42 21.82 3.75
N LEU A 174 11.42 22.51 3.20
CA LEU A 174 11.37 22.80 1.77
C LEU A 174 12.54 23.67 1.29
N GLU A 175 12.98 24.62 2.08
CA GLU A 175 14.06 25.56 1.76
C GLU A 175 15.44 24.92 1.93
N GLU A 176 15.67 24.20 3.02
CA GLU A 176 16.99 23.63 3.37
C GLU A 176 17.23 22.28 2.69
N GLU A 177 16.26 21.35 2.81
CA GLU A 177 16.41 19.99 2.31
C GLU A 177 16.06 19.84 0.83
N ARG A 178 15.29 20.77 0.29
CA ARG A 178 14.90 20.87 -1.13
C ARG A 178 14.42 19.54 -1.72
N PRO A 179 13.40 18.89 -1.12
CA PRO A 179 12.85 17.66 -1.69
C PRO A 179 12.27 17.91 -3.08
N ASP A 180 12.50 16.99 -4.01
CA ASP A 180 11.91 17.05 -5.35
C ASP A 180 10.63 16.22 -5.48
N THR A 181 10.37 15.37 -4.51
CA THR A 181 9.23 14.46 -4.48
C THR A 181 8.56 14.44 -3.11
N TYR A 182 7.24 14.24 -3.10
CA TYR A 182 6.42 14.11 -1.90
C TYR A 182 5.69 12.76 -1.89
N VAL A 183 5.56 12.15 -0.71
CA VAL A 183 4.71 10.99 -0.45
C VAL A 183 3.89 11.25 0.80
N GLY A 184 2.56 11.26 0.69
CA GLY A 184 1.69 11.55 1.84
C GLY A 184 0.23 11.78 1.48
N MET A 185 -0.52 12.32 2.43
CA MET A 185 -1.95 12.57 2.28
C MET A 185 -2.23 13.76 1.34
N PRO A 186 -3.28 13.67 0.48
CA PRO A 186 -3.58 14.71 -0.51
C PRO A 186 -3.97 16.06 0.13
N THR A 187 -4.77 16.05 1.18
CA THR A 187 -5.22 17.28 1.86
C THR A 187 -4.06 18.00 2.56
N ALA A 188 -3.15 17.24 3.19
CA ALA A 188 -1.95 17.77 3.81
C ALA A 188 -1.00 18.39 2.76
N LEU A 189 -0.82 17.71 1.62
CA LEU A 189 -0.05 18.24 0.50
C LEU A 189 -0.62 19.56 -0.01
N LEU A 190 -1.94 19.61 -0.29
CA LEU A 190 -2.57 20.83 -0.80
C LEU A 190 -2.42 21.99 0.19
N SER A 191 -2.60 21.74 1.48
CA SER A 191 -2.43 22.74 2.52
C SER A 191 -0.99 23.25 2.58
N MET A 192 -0.02 22.37 2.57
CA MET A 192 1.40 22.71 2.52
C MET A 192 1.76 23.55 1.28
N LEU A 193 1.30 23.13 0.09
CA LEU A 193 1.56 23.85 -1.16
C LEU A 193 0.97 25.28 -1.15
N ARG A 194 -0.19 25.48 -0.52
CA ARG A 194 -0.82 26.79 -0.40
C ARG A 194 -0.14 27.70 0.63
N MET A 195 0.31 27.13 1.74
CA MET A 195 0.90 27.90 2.85
C MET A 195 2.38 28.15 2.70
N CYS A 196 3.13 27.19 2.15
CA CYS A 196 4.58 27.24 2.05
C CYS A 196 5.09 27.38 0.60
N GLY A 197 4.20 27.27 -0.40
CA GLY A 197 4.58 27.12 -1.80
C GLY A 197 5.09 25.71 -2.11
N LYS A 198 5.38 25.43 -3.39
CA LYS A 198 5.83 24.10 -3.82
C LYS A 198 7.32 23.84 -3.57
N GLY A 199 8.11 24.87 -3.31
CA GLY A 199 9.56 24.75 -3.20
C GLY A 199 10.16 24.04 -4.43
N SER A 200 10.96 23.01 -4.17
CA SER A 200 11.56 22.14 -5.19
C SER A 200 10.71 20.94 -5.59
N ILE A 201 9.53 20.72 -4.94
CA ILE A 201 8.66 19.57 -5.23
C ILE A 201 8.12 19.65 -6.66
N LYS A 202 8.33 18.56 -7.39
CA LYS A 202 7.89 18.39 -8.78
C LYS A 202 6.90 17.25 -8.96
N ARG A 203 6.91 16.26 -8.07
CA ARG A 203 6.13 15.03 -8.18
C ARG A 203 5.57 14.64 -6.83
N ALA A 204 4.44 13.96 -6.82
CA ALA A 204 3.85 13.49 -5.58
C ALA A 204 3.07 12.19 -5.75
N LEU A 205 3.33 11.24 -4.84
CA LEU A 205 2.43 10.13 -4.59
C LEU A 205 1.48 10.51 -3.45
N ILE A 206 0.19 10.36 -3.70
CA ILE A 206 -0.85 10.61 -2.72
C ILE A 206 -1.44 9.31 -2.21
N SER A 207 -1.56 9.20 -0.89
CA SER A 207 -1.99 8.00 -0.19
C SER A 207 -2.63 8.33 1.16
N GLY A 208 -3.26 7.33 1.76
CA GLY A 208 -3.76 7.38 3.15
C GLY A 208 -5.12 8.03 3.32
N ASP A 209 -5.67 8.65 2.30
CA ASP A 209 -7.02 9.23 2.31
C ASP A 209 -7.57 9.30 0.88
N ALA A 210 -8.90 9.37 0.78
CA ALA A 210 -9.55 9.64 -0.49
C ALA A 210 -9.15 11.01 -1.04
N CYS A 211 -8.89 11.09 -2.34
CA CYS A 211 -8.56 12.34 -3.01
C CYS A 211 -9.68 12.77 -3.94
N PRO A 212 -10.56 13.69 -3.53
CA PRO A 212 -11.56 14.25 -4.44
C PRO A 212 -10.90 14.88 -5.67
N GLU A 213 -11.55 14.75 -6.81
CA GLU A 213 -11.02 15.26 -8.10
C GLU A 213 -10.65 16.75 -8.05
N THR A 214 -11.43 17.55 -7.30
CA THR A 214 -11.15 18.97 -7.09
C THR A 214 -9.84 19.23 -6.34
N VAL A 215 -9.51 18.37 -5.36
CA VAL A 215 -8.25 18.44 -4.61
C VAL A 215 -7.10 18.01 -5.51
N MET A 216 -7.27 16.91 -6.26
CA MET A 216 -6.29 16.41 -7.22
C MET A 216 -5.92 17.49 -8.24
N LYS A 217 -6.91 18.05 -8.93
CA LYS A 217 -6.71 19.13 -9.91
C LYS A 217 -6.04 20.38 -9.33
N ALA A 218 -6.37 20.73 -8.08
CA ALA A 218 -5.75 21.86 -7.42
C ALA A 218 -4.25 21.63 -7.15
N ILE A 219 -3.88 20.43 -6.72
CA ILE A 219 -2.47 20.06 -6.50
C ILE A 219 -1.72 20.04 -7.81
N GLU A 220 -2.25 19.35 -8.83
CA GLU A 220 -1.64 19.23 -10.16
C GLU A 220 -1.41 20.59 -10.81
N LYS A 221 -2.36 21.53 -10.67
CA LYS A 221 -2.21 22.90 -11.14
C LYS A 221 -1.01 23.61 -10.50
N ILE A 222 -0.77 23.39 -9.20
CA ILE A 222 0.37 24.03 -8.49
C ILE A 222 1.69 23.35 -8.88
N LEU A 223 1.71 22.01 -8.94
CA LEU A 223 2.90 21.26 -9.27
C LEU A 223 3.27 21.37 -10.76
N GLY A 224 2.29 21.44 -11.64
CA GLY A 224 2.45 21.43 -13.09
C GLY A 224 2.65 20.02 -13.67
N THR A 225 2.32 18.98 -12.91
CA THR A 225 2.44 17.57 -13.30
C THR A 225 1.30 16.75 -12.72
N PRO A 226 0.90 15.63 -13.35
CA PRO A 226 -0.04 14.69 -12.77
C PRO A 226 0.44 14.12 -11.44
N LEU A 227 -0.50 13.66 -10.64
CA LEU A 227 -0.23 12.94 -9.39
C LEU A 227 -0.14 11.44 -9.61
N TRP A 228 0.50 10.74 -8.66
CA TRP A 228 0.54 9.28 -8.58
C TRP A 228 -0.35 8.82 -7.41
N PRO A 229 -1.64 8.50 -7.64
CA PRO A 229 -2.49 7.90 -6.63
C PRO A 229 -2.01 6.52 -6.22
N HIS A 230 -2.15 6.22 -4.93
CA HIS A 230 -1.98 4.90 -4.34
C HIS A 230 -3.27 4.51 -3.62
N TYR A 231 -3.70 3.28 -3.81
CA TYR A 231 -4.80 2.65 -3.09
C TYR A 231 -4.27 1.50 -2.25
N GLY A 232 -4.74 1.41 -1.01
CA GLY A 232 -4.42 0.31 -0.13
C GLY A 232 -5.17 0.40 1.18
N SER A 233 -5.29 -0.73 1.85
CA SER A 233 -5.82 -0.83 3.20
C SER A 233 -4.86 -1.63 4.06
N ARG A 234 -5.07 -1.62 5.35
CA ARG A 234 -4.26 -2.39 6.29
C ARG A 234 -4.42 -3.89 6.04
N GLU A 235 -5.61 -4.34 5.71
CA GLU A 235 -5.92 -5.75 5.41
C GLU A 235 -5.23 -6.25 4.14
N MET A 236 -4.90 -5.36 3.21
CA MET A 236 -4.20 -5.69 1.97
C MET A 236 -2.66 -5.68 2.12
N GLY A 237 -2.12 -5.57 3.34
CA GLY A 237 -0.69 -5.44 3.56
C GLY A 237 -0.15 -4.04 3.28
N LEU A 238 -0.94 -2.98 3.59
CA LEU A 238 -0.60 -1.56 3.46
C LEU A 238 -0.44 -1.03 2.02
N GLY A 239 -0.44 -1.88 1.02
CA GLY A 239 -0.34 -1.47 -0.38
C GLY A 239 -1.06 -2.42 -1.32
N GLY A 240 -1.98 -1.90 -2.13
CA GLY A 240 -2.80 -2.67 -3.07
C GLY A 240 -2.56 -2.27 -4.52
N ALA A 241 -2.55 -0.97 -4.83
CA ALA A 241 -2.40 -0.47 -6.20
C ALA A 241 -1.71 0.89 -6.25
N ILE A 242 -0.91 1.12 -7.29
CA ILE A 242 -0.24 2.41 -7.55
C ILE A 242 -0.39 2.78 -9.02
N CYS A 243 -0.56 4.08 -9.28
CA CYS A 243 -0.59 4.63 -10.63
C CYS A 243 0.79 4.52 -11.30
N CYS A 244 0.81 4.28 -12.61
CA CYS A 244 2.02 4.32 -13.43
C CYS A 244 2.12 5.63 -14.23
N GLN A 245 3.13 5.76 -15.08
CA GLN A 245 3.33 6.93 -15.93
C GLN A 245 2.23 7.20 -16.97
N ALA A 246 1.36 6.22 -17.24
CA ALA A 246 0.23 6.42 -18.16
C ALA A 246 -0.88 7.28 -17.52
N HIS A 247 -0.97 7.31 -16.19
CA HIS A 247 -2.02 8.00 -15.42
C HIS A 247 -3.45 7.58 -15.80
N GLU A 248 -3.63 6.36 -16.28
CA GLU A 248 -4.90 5.76 -16.68
C GLU A 248 -5.33 4.68 -15.69
N GLY A 249 -5.58 5.07 -14.44
CA GLY A 249 -5.90 4.15 -13.37
C GLY A 249 -4.70 3.71 -12.55
N MET A 250 -4.84 2.61 -11.81
CA MET A 250 -3.81 2.07 -10.93
C MET A 250 -3.58 0.59 -11.23
N HIS A 251 -2.31 0.18 -11.21
CA HIS A 251 -1.95 -1.23 -11.30
C HIS A 251 -2.15 -1.89 -9.94
N MET A 252 -3.05 -2.87 -9.88
CA MET A 252 -3.26 -3.71 -8.71
C MET A 252 -2.13 -4.73 -8.55
N ARG A 253 -1.84 -5.08 -7.31
CA ARG A 253 -0.97 -6.21 -6.98
C ARG A 253 -1.74 -7.52 -7.11
N GLU A 254 -2.13 -7.87 -8.34
CA GLU A 254 -3.04 -8.97 -8.63
C GLU A 254 -2.50 -10.36 -8.25
N ASN A 255 -1.20 -10.52 -8.07
CA ASN A 255 -0.62 -11.76 -7.58
C ASN A 255 -0.78 -11.97 -6.06
N HIS A 256 -1.32 -11.00 -5.32
CA HIS A 256 -1.60 -11.07 -3.88
C HIS A 256 -3.03 -10.70 -3.52
N CYS A 257 -3.74 -9.99 -4.40
CA CYS A 257 -5.09 -9.50 -4.15
C CYS A 257 -6.01 -9.91 -5.29
N ILE A 258 -7.21 -10.37 -4.96
CA ILE A 258 -8.30 -10.57 -5.89
C ILE A 258 -9.29 -9.44 -5.67
N THR A 259 -9.69 -8.76 -6.74
CA THR A 259 -10.67 -7.69 -6.70
C THR A 259 -11.92 -8.12 -7.45
N GLU A 260 -13.06 -8.08 -6.78
CA GLU A 260 -14.38 -8.30 -7.36
C GLU A 260 -15.12 -6.95 -7.44
N ILE A 261 -15.83 -6.71 -8.55
CA ILE A 261 -16.57 -5.47 -8.83
C ILE A 261 -18.03 -5.80 -9.05
#